data_247d98ad214cca81fd909b7a600b1975
#
_entry.id   247d98ad214cca81fd909b7a600b1975
#
_cell.length_a   1.000
_cell.length_b   1.000
_cell.length_c   1.000
_cell.angle_alpha   90.00
_cell.angle_beta   90.00
_cell.angle_gamma   90.00
#
_symmetry.space_group_name_H-M   'P 1'
#
loop_
_entity.id
_entity.type
_entity.pdbx_description
1 polymer ?
#
loop_
_entity_poly.entity_id
_entity_poly.type
_entity_poly.pdbx_seq_one_letter_code
_entity_poly.pdbx_strand_id
1 'polypeptide(L)'
;MYQNPLKDSPERQSLVAILCAGIAVLAVLTPYDYHWTLYLSTHTIHGFAEFMNRSVFERSRLPGAGDLVYPPLIFALLLYIPSWLWKFNHRLAGGRFHTFLVSFRPLLGFTLMSAFSCALLFVHTTKQIMGRARPNEVFEGKLPFSQWYQSGPHFFTHGSFTGSFPSGHTATAAIAIIFAYVLLASLAGRRRWIGWTGLALSVLFTAVMGIARMMSASHWLTDVLFTLFSEWALIHIIFFRVLKIPEQQEYFRRHGRPQARPLFFELRIGLLLLLLCPGVWAFCTGLRSYSFEGWSWLLALTPVGLAWALFFLRRIRLALLFSPP
;
A
#
# COMPACT_ATOMS: atom_id res chain seq x y z
N MET A 1 9.69 -0.19 -38.98
CA MET A 1 9.02 0.80 -38.10
C MET A 1 9.06 0.27 -36.69
N TYR A 2 9.90 0.85 -35.83
CA TYR A 2 10.01 0.50 -34.42
C TYR A 2 8.80 1.11 -33.73
N GLN A 3 7.75 0.33 -33.51
CA GLN A 3 6.65 0.76 -32.65
C GLN A 3 7.24 0.85 -31.24
N ASN A 4 7.24 2.06 -30.69
CA ASN A 4 7.71 2.32 -29.33
C ASN A 4 6.72 1.60 -28.37
N PRO A 5 7.09 0.45 -27.75
CA PRO A 5 6.18 -0.37 -26.96
C PRO A 5 5.73 0.31 -25.67
N LEU A 6 6.15 1.56 -25.44
CA LEU A 6 5.85 2.30 -24.22
C LEU A 6 4.70 3.32 -24.39
N LYS A 7 4.17 3.53 -25.62
CA LYS A 7 3.32 4.69 -25.83
C LYS A 7 1.86 4.52 -25.41
N ASP A 8 1.27 3.32 -25.47
CA ASP A 8 -0.18 3.16 -25.27
C ASP A 8 -0.60 1.82 -24.65
N SER A 9 0.13 1.33 -23.64
CA SER A 9 -0.33 0.10 -22.97
C SER A 9 -1.52 0.40 -22.04
N PRO A 10 -2.59 -0.43 -22.05
CA PRO A 10 -3.79 -0.22 -21.23
C PRO A 10 -3.47 -0.07 -19.71
N GLU A 11 -2.45 -0.75 -19.23
CA GLU A 11 -2.01 -0.65 -17.84
C GLU A 11 -1.39 0.71 -17.51
N ARG A 12 -0.72 1.37 -18.48
CA ARG A 12 -0.21 2.73 -18.29
C ARG A 12 -1.35 3.75 -18.27
N GLN A 13 -2.33 3.59 -19.17
CA GLN A 13 -3.50 4.47 -19.21
C GLN A 13 -4.29 4.37 -17.91
N SER A 14 -4.50 3.16 -17.37
CA SER A 14 -5.17 2.97 -16.09
C SER A 14 -4.38 3.55 -14.90
N LEU A 15 -3.06 3.43 -14.88
CA LEU A 15 -2.25 4.08 -13.84
C LEU A 15 -2.37 5.60 -13.91
N VAL A 16 -2.26 6.17 -15.11
CA VAL A 16 -2.43 7.62 -15.32
C VAL A 16 -3.82 8.06 -14.88
N ALA A 17 -4.87 7.31 -15.23
CA ALA A 17 -6.23 7.61 -14.81
C ALA A 17 -6.39 7.60 -13.28
N ILE A 18 -5.82 6.60 -12.58
CA ILE A 18 -5.82 6.53 -11.10
C ILE A 18 -5.14 7.76 -10.50
N LEU A 19 -3.95 8.11 -11.01
CA LEU A 19 -3.18 9.26 -10.51
C LEU A 19 -3.89 10.59 -10.79
N CYS A 20 -4.39 10.79 -12.02
CA CYS A 20 -5.12 12.00 -12.39
C CYS A 20 -6.41 12.15 -11.57
N ALA A 21 -7.17 11.06 -11.39
CA ALA A 21 -8.36 11.07 -10.55
C ALA A 21 -8.00 11.42 -9.10
N GLY A 22 -6.95 10.81 -8.54
CA GLY A 22 -6.48 11.11 -7.19
C GLY A 22 -6.07 12.56 -7.01
N ILE A 23 -5.28 13.10 -7.93
CA ILE A 23 -4.86 14.51 -7.90
C ILE A 23 -6.06 15.44 -8.02
N ALA A 24 -6.98 15.18 -8.97
CA ALA A 24 -8.16 16.01 -9.16
C ALA A 24 -9.07 16.02 -7.93
N VAL A 25 -9.34 14.84 -7.35
CA VAL A 25 -10.15 14.71 -6.13
C VAL A 25 -9.49 15.41 -4.94
N LEU A 26 -8.18 15.22 -4.75
CA LEU A 26 -7.44 15.93 -3.69
C LEU A 26 -7.46 17.44 -3.91
N ALA A 27 -7.20 17.93 -5.12
CA ALA A 27 -7.21 19.35 -5.42
C ALA A 27 -8.57 20.00 -5.13
N VAL A 28 -9.67 19.35 -5.52
CA VAL A 28 -11.04 19.85 -5.30
C VAL A 28 -11.43 19.79 -3.82
N LEU A 29 -11.03 18.77 -3.08
CA LEU A 29 -11.50 18.53 -1.71
C LEU A 29 -10.56 19.09 -0.63
N THR A 30 -9.33 19.45 -0.97
CA THR A 30 -8.38 20.07 -0.01
C THR A 30 -8.94 21.32 0.70
N PRO A 31 -9.64 22.26 0.05
CA PRO A 31 -10.22 23.41 0.75
C PRO A 31 -11.27 23.05 1.78
N TYR A 32 -11.89 21.89 1.64
CA TYR A 32 -12.97 21.42 2.51
C TYR A 32 -12.49 20.45 3.59
N ASP A 33 -11.21 20.11 3.63
CA ASP A 33 -10.59 19.08 4.48
C ASP A 33 -10.95 19.26 5.98
N TYR A 34 -10.76 20.49 6.50
CA TYR A 34 -11.10 20.84 7.88
C TYR A 34 -12.61 20.74 8.14
N HIS A 35 -13.42 21.38 7.31
CA HIS A 35 -14.86 21.50 7.53
C HIS A 35 -15.59 20.16 7.43
N TRP A 36 -15.27 19.33 6.43
CA TRP A 36 -15.87 18.01 6.29
C TRP A 36 -15.47 17.08 7.43
N THR A 37 -14.20 17.13 7.87
CA THR A 37 -13.75 16.31 8.99
C THR A 37 -14.41 16.75 10.30
N LEU A 38 -14.52 18.05 10.54
CA LEU A 38 -15.23 18.58 11.70
C LEU A 38 -16.71 18.17 11.67
N TYR A 39 -17.39 18.35 10.54
CA TYR A 39 -18.78 17.96 10.38
C TYR A 39 -19.00 16.48 10.71
N LEU A 40 -18.22 15.58 10.13
CA LEU A 40 -18.36 14.15 10.36
C LEU A 40 -18.04 13.76 11.82
N SER A 41 -17.07 14.40 12.45
CA SER A 41 -16.71 14.12 13.84
C SER A 41 -17.78 14.58 14.83
N THR A 42 -18.53 15.63 14.51
CA THR A 42 -19.66 16.13 15.33
C THR A 42 -20.97 15.38 15.06
N HIS A 43 -21.10 14.71 13.91
CA HIS A 43 -22.27 13.91 13.51
C HIS A 43 -21.95 12.40 13.48
N THR A 44 -21.22 11.93 14.48
CA THR A 44 -20.72 10.55 14.53
C THR A 44 -21.85 9.55 14.78
N ILE A 45 -21.93 8.53 13.92
CA ILE A 45 -22.74 7.33 14.16
C ILE A 45 -21.87 6.35 14.96
N HIS A 46 -21.95 6.43 16.29
CA HIS A 46 -21.01 5.75 17.19
C HIS A 46 -20.87 4.25 16.92
N GLY A 47 -21.97 3.50 16.83
CA GLY A 47 -21.92 2.06 16.58
C GLY A 47 -21.26 1.69 15.24
N PHE A 48 -21.51 2.48 14.19
CA PHE A 48 -20.86 2.30 12.88
C PHE A 48 -19.38 2.63 12.95
N ALA A 49 -19.01 3.79 13.48
CA ALA A 49 -17.63 4.22 13.58
C ALA A 49 -16.81 3.25 14.45
N GLU A 50 -17.37 2.79 15.57
CA GLU A 50 -16.74 1.80 16.43
C GLU A 50 -16.52 0.47 15.71
N PHE A 51 -17.53 -0.08 15.04
CA PHE A 51 -17.39 -1.35 14.30
C PHE A 51 -16.35 -1.25 13.19
N MET A 52 -16.37 -0.18 12.39
CA MET A 52 -15.43 0.03 11.30
C MET A 52 -13.99 0.20 11.80
N ASN A 53 -13.78 0.90 12.91
CA ASN A 53 -12.45 1.14 13.48
C ASN A 53 -11.90 -0.04 14.28
N ARG A 54 -12.75 -1.00 14.65
CA ARG A 54 -12.37 -2.10 15.51
C ARG A 54 -11.64 -3.19 14.73
N SER A 55 -10.56 -3.72 15.34
CA SER A 55 -9.81 -4.86 14.85
C SER A 55 -9.20 -5.60 16.04
N VAL A 56 -9.20 -6.93 16.01
CA VAL A 56 -8.55 -7.78 17.02
C VAL A 56 -7.05 -7.49 17.08
N PHE A 57 -6.42 -7.13 15.97
CA PHE A 57 -4.99 -6.79 15.90
C PHE A 57 -4.66 -5.40 16.44
N GLU A 58 -5.65 -4.53 16.65
CA GLU A 58 -5.46 -3.15 17.13
C GLU A 58 -6.06 -2.91 18.53
N ARG A 59 -5.72 -3.77 19.47
CA ARG A 59 -6.15 -3.67 20.89
C ARG A 59 -7.64 -3.91 21.14
N SER A 60 -8.46 -4.16 20.15
CA SER A 60 -9.85 -4.57 20.35
C SER A 60 -9.90 -6.04 20.71
N ARG A 61 -10.71 -6.41 21.71
CA ARG A 61 -11.01 -7.81 22.05
C ARG A 61 -12.10 -8.42 21.15
N LEU A 62 -12.78 -7.58 20.38
CA LEU A 62 -13.87 -7.97 19.51
C LEU A 62 -13.50 -7.74 18.05
N PRO A 63 -13.87 -8.65 17.14
CA PRO A 63 -13.64 -8.46 15.72
C PRO A 63 -14.43 -7.27 15.17
N GLY A 64 -13.93 -6.67 14.12
CA GLY A 64 -14.57 -5.55 13.43
C GLY A 64 -14.22 -5.52 11.96
N ALA A 65 -14.59 -4.44 11.27
CA ALA A 65 -14.34 -4.32 9.83
C ALA A 65 -12.85 -4.36 9.46
N GLY A 66 -11.97 -3.92 10.36
CA GLY A 66 -10.52 -4.01 10.16
C GLY A 66 -9.97 -5.43 10.01
N ASP A 67 -10.68 -6.43 10.51
CA ASP A 67 -10.24 -7.82 10.45
C ASP A 67 -10.58 -8.53 9.13
N LEU A 68 -11.44 -7.96 8.29
CA LEU A 68 -11.91 -8.60 7.06
C LEU A 68 -10.79 -8.91 6.06
N VAL A 69 -9.69 -8.19 6.11
CA VAL A 69 -8.56 -8.36 5.18
C VAL A 69 -7.48 -9.32 5.68
N TYR A 70 -7.42 -9.63 6.98
CA TYR A 70 -6.38 -10.48 7.54
C TYR A 70 -6.53 -11.98 7.22
N PRO A 71 -7.74 -12.59 7.29
CA PRO A 71 -7.88 -14.00 6.97
C PRO A 71 -7.36 -14.38 5.57
N PRO A 72 -7.71 -13.65 4.47
CA PRO A 72 -7.14 -13.92 3.17
C PRO A 72 -5.62 -13.72 3.09
N LEU A 73 -5.05 -12.76 3.84
CA LEU A 73 -3.59 -12.58 3.90
C LEU A 73 -2.89 -13.74 4.59
N ILE A 74 -3.43 -14.19 5.72
CA ILE A 74 -2.91 -15.36 6.46
C ILE A 74 -2.99 -16.59 5.55
N PHE A 75 -4.12 -16.80 4.87
CA PHE A 75 -4.29 -17.89 3.92
C PHE A 75 -3.29 -17.80 2.76
N ALA A 76 -3.06 -16.61 2.19
CA ALA A 76 -2.05 -16.41 1.16
C ALA A 76 -0.64 -16.77 1.67
N LEU A 77 -0.28 -16.41 2.92
CA LEU A 77 1.00 -16.75 3.53
C LEU A 77 1.14 -18.27 3.71
N LEU A 78 0.10 -18.92 4.23
CA LEU A 78 0.08 -20.37 4.45
C LEU A 78 0.22 -21.17 3.16
N LEU A 79 -0.27 -20.64 2.03
CA LEU A 79 -0.11 -21.28 0.72
C LEU A 79 1.21 -20.89 0.03
N TYR A 80 1.73 -19.69 0.26
CA TYR A 80 2.95 -19.20 -0.37
C TYR A 80 4.18 -19.98 0.07
N ILE A 81 4.32 -20.25 1.37
CA ILE A 81 5.46 -21.01 1.90
C ILE A 81 5.56 -22.41 1.25
N PRO A 82 4.51 -23.27 1.27
CA PRO A 82 4.56 -24.56 0.59
C PRO A 82 4.81 -24.47 -0.91
N SER A 83 4.37 -23.39 -1.58
CA SER A 83 4.61 -23.20 -3.02
C SER A 83 6.09 -23.14 -3.40
N TRP A 84 6.99 -22.92 -2.45
CA TRP A 84 8.44 -22.92 -2.62
C TRP A 84 9.12 -24.19 -2.14
N LEU A 85 8.54 -24.94 -1.19
CA LEU A 85 9.16 -26.12 -0.56
C LEU A 85 9.44 -27.24 -1.56
N TRP A 86 8.67 -27.36 -2.65
CA TRP A 86 8.89 -28.36 -3.69
C TRP A 86 10.27 -28.26 -4.35
N LYS A 87 10.90 -27.07 -4.41
CA LYS A 87 12.26 -26.91 -4.92
C LYS A 87 13.29 -27.64 -4.08
N PHE A 88 12.97 -27.91 -2.83
CA PHE A 88 13.85 -28.61 -1.88
C PHE A 88 13.50 -30.10 -1.72
N ASN A 89 12.28 -30.51 -2.12
CA ASN A 89 11.84 -31.89 -1.99
C ASN A 89 11.05 -32.34 -3.23
N HIS A 90 11.75 -33.00 -4.15
CA HIS A 90 11.17 -33.50 -5.40
C HIS A 90 10.06 -34.56 -5.21
N ARG A 91 9.98 -35.22 -4.05
CA ARG A 91 8.92 -36.17 -3.74
C ARG A 91 7.54 -35.53 -3.57
N LEU A 92 7.52 -34.22 -3.30
CA LEU A 92 6.30 -33.40 -3.24
C LEU A 92 5.90 -32.86 -4.63
N ALA A 93 6.76 -33.02 -5.63
CA ALA A 93 6.56 -32.55 -6.99
C ALA A 93 5.78 -33.60 -7.79
N GLY A 94 4.54 -33.37 -8.14
CA GLY A 94 3.83 -34.25 -9.09
C GLY A 94 2.31 -34.42 -8.89
N GLY A 95 1.73 -33.86 -7.84
CA GLY A 95 0.29 -33.94 -7.62
C GLY A 95 -0.48 -32.75 -8.22
N ARG A 96 -1.81 -32.90 -8.43
CA ARG A 96 -2.70 -31.81 -8.84
C ARG A 96 -2.63 -30.60 -7.92
N PHE A 97 -2.49 -30.82 -6.62
CA PHE A 97 -2.36 -29.78 -5.60
C PHE A 97 -1.06 -28.96 -5.78
N HIS A 98 0.05 -29.65 -6.05
CA HIS A 98 1.33 -28.99 -6.34
C HIS A 98 1.22 -28.09 -7.59
N THR A 99 0.69 -28.60 -8.69
CA THR A 99 0.49 -27.81 -9.93
C THR A 99 -0.39 -26.58 -9.66
N PHE A 100 -1.44 -26.73 -8.87
CA PHE A 100 -2.29 -25.64 -8.42
C PHE A 100 -1.48 -24.59 -7.63
N LEU A 101 -0.77 -24.97 -6.59
CA LEU A 101 0.04 -24.04 -5.78
C LEU A 101 1.06 -23.29 -6.61
N VAL A 102 1.74 -23.98 -7.51
CA VAL A 102 2.75 -23.38 -8.40
C VAL A 102 2.14 -22.37 -9.37
N SER A 103 0.94 -22.65 -9.90
CA SER A 103 0.22 -21.73 -10.78
C SER A 103 -0.25 -20.47 -10.05
N PHE A 104 -0.62 -20.57 -8.78
CA PHE A 104 -1.06 -19.47 -7.94
C PHE A 104 0.07 -18.70 -7.26
N ARG A 105 1.29 -19.24 -7.22
CA ARG A 105 2.43 -18.60 -6.54
C ARG A 105 2.65 -17.13 -6.91
N PRO A 106 2.59 -16.70 -8.20
CA PRO A 106 2.73 -15.28 -8.54
C PRO A 106 1.67 -14.39 -7.88
N LEU A 107 0.43 -14.87 -7.79
CA LEU A 107 -0.67 -14.15 -7.15
C LEU A 107 -0.51 -14.09 -5.63
N LEU A 108 -0.05 -15.18 -5.00
CA LEU A 108 0.25 -15.21 -3.57
C LEU A 108 1.40 -14.25 -3.24
N GLY A 109 2.48 -14.27 -4.03
CA GLY A 109 3.61 -13.35 -3.89
C GLY A 109 3.20 -11.89 -4.09
N PHE A 110 2.35 -11.61 -5.08
CA PHE A 110 1.75 -10.30 -5.28
C PHE A 110 0.94 -9.84 -4.07
N THR A 111 0.09 -10.70 -3.53
CA THR A 111 -0.75 -10.39 -2.37
C THR A 111 0.11 -9.99 -1.16
N LEU A 112 1.09 -10.82 -0.82
CA LEU A 112 1.95 -10.58 0.34
C LEU A 112 2.86 -9.37 0.17
N MET A 113 3.48 -9.24 -1.01
CA MET A 113 4.36 -8.12 -1.31
C MET A 113 3.59 -6.79 -1.33
N SER A 114 2.39 -6.76 -1.93
CA SER A 114 1.58 -5.54 -1.96
C SER A 114 1.12 -5.14 -0.58
N ALA A 115 0.58 -6.08 0.22
CA ALA A 115 0.16 -5.79 1.60
C ALA A 115 1.33 -5.26 2.45
N PHE A 116 2.52 -5.89 2.34
CA PHE A 116 3.71 -5.44 3.05
C PHE A 116 4.21 -4.06 2.59
N SER A 117 4.33 -3.87 1.27
CA SER A 117 4.90 -2.62 0.73
C SER A 117 3.97 -1.42 0.87
N CYS A 118 2.67 -1.62 0.66
CA CYS A 118 1.67 -0.56 0.69
C CYS A 118 1.24 -0.27 2.13
N ALA A 119 0.52 -1.19 2.76
CA ALA A 119 -0.09 -0.91 4.06
C ALA A 119 0.94 -0.79 5.20
N LEU A 120 2.10 -1.43 5.11
CA LEU A 120 3.11 -1.35 6.15
C LEU A 120 4.21 -0.33 5.82
N LEU A 121 5.03 -0.59 4.79
CA LEU A 121 6.22 0.25 4.55
C LEU A 121 5.86 1.68 4.14
N PHE A 122 5.00 1.84 3.13
CA PHE A 122 4.62 3.14 2.62
C PHE A 122 3.92 3.99 3.69
N VAL A 123 2.93 3.43 4.40
CA VAL A 123 2.18 4.16 5.42
C VAL A 123 3.08 4.63 6.55
N HIS A 124 3.87 3.71 7.13
CA HIS A 124 4.69 4.06 8.30
C HIS A 124 5.83 5.03 7.94
N THR A 125 6.48 4.83 6.79
CA THR A 125 7.52 5.76 6.33
C THR A 125 6.96 7.16 6.09
N THR A 126 5.84 7.26 5.36
CA THR A 126 5.20 8.55 5.05
C THR A 126 4.67 9.23 6.32
N LYS A 127 4.10 8.47 7.25
CA LYS A 127 3.60 8.99 8.53
C LYS A 127 4.69 9.69 9.34
N GLN A 128 5.86 9.08 9.42
CA GLN A 128 7.01 9.66 10.11
C GLN A 128 7.56 10.90 9.41
N ILE A 129 7.55 10.89 8.07
CA ILE A 129 8.03 12.03 7.28
C ILE A 129 7.08 13.22 7.42
N MET A 130 5.78 13.01 7.29
CA MET A 130 4.81 14.11 7.25
C MET A 130 4.47 14.68 8.64
N GLY A 131 4.28 13.83 9.64
CA GLY A 131 4.06 14.25 11.02
C GLY A 131 2.84 15.17 11.21
N ARG A 132 1.76 15.00 10.44
CA ARG A 132 0.57 15.83 10.47
C ARG A 132 -0.22 15.63 11.76
N ALA A 133 -0.69 16.72 12.39
CA ALA A 133 -1.55 16.65 13.57
C ALA A 133 -2.88 15.93 13.27
N ARG A 134 -3.40 15.19 14.24
CA ARG A 134 -4.71 14.56 14.15
C ARG A 134 -5.84 15.56 14.32
N PRO A 135 -7.03 15.31 13.72
CA PRO A 135 -8.18 16.19 13.91
C PRO A 135 -8.52 16.45 15.38
N ASN A 136 -8.51 15.43 16.25
CA ASN A 136 -8.78 15.60 17.67
C ASN A 136 -7.78 16.55 18.35
N GLU A 137 -6.48 16.47 18.02
CA GLU A 137 -5.46 17.38 18.57
C GLU A 137 -5.69 18.83 18.16
N VAL A 138 -6.15 19.02 16.90
CA VAL A 138 -6.46 20.36 16.37
C VAL A 138 -7.78 20.91 16.92
N PHE A 139 -8.82 20.10 17.01
CA PHE A 139 -10.13 20.51 17.54
C PHE A 139 -10.09 20.83 19.03
N GLU A 140 -9.18 20.18 19.77
CA GLU A 140 -8.92 20.48 21.19
C GLU A 140 -7.95 21.68 21.38
N GLY A 141 -7.49 22.32 20.29
CA GLY A 141 -6.60 23.47 20.33
C GLY A 141 -5.15 23.13 20.77
N LYS A 142 -4.77 21.84 20.78
CA LYS A 142 -3.44 21.40 21.21
C LYS A 142 -2.37 21.65 20.16
N LEU A 143 -2.71 21.50 18.88
CA LEU A 143 -1.82 21.62 17.76
C LEU A 143 -2.47 22.39 16.59
N PRO A 144 -1.68 23.09 15.76
CA PRO A 144 -2.21 23.80 14.60
C PRO A 144 -2.63 22.82 13.50
N PHE A 145 -3.65 23.21 12.72
CA PHE A 145 -4.01 22.53 11.47
C PHE A 145 -2.91 22.73 10.42
N SER A 146 -2.61 21.68 9.68
CA SER A 146 -1.74 21.72 8.50
C SER A 146 -2.39 21.00 7.32
N GLN A 147 -2.14 21.49 6.11
CA GLN A 147 -2.59 20.81 4.90
C GLN A 147 -1.80 19.51 4.66
N TRP A 148 -2.37 18.58 3.89
CA TRP A 148 -1.77 17.27 3.62
C TRP A 148 -0.39 17.33 2.93
N TYR A 149 -0.11 18.40 2.18
CA TYR A 149 1.16 18.64 1.49
C TYR A 149 2.18 19.42 2.34
N GLN A 150 1.79 19.84 3.52
CA GLN A 150 2.67 20.54 4.47
C GLN A 150 3.22 19.55 5.50
N SER A 151 4.47 19.74 5.90
CA SER A 151 5.00 19.05 7.06
C SER A 151 4.25 19.51 8.31
N GLY A 152 3.71 18.56 9.05
CA GLY A 152 2.95 18.86 10.28
C GLY A 152 3.84 19.10 11.50
N PRO A 153 3.24 19.41 12.66
CA PRO A 153 3.95 19.77 13.88
C PRO A 153 4.64 18.58 14.57
N HIS A 154 4.20 17.33 14.32
CA HIS A 154 4.88 16.17 14.87
C HIS A 154 6.23 15.93 14.19
N PHE A 155 7.27 15.83 15.01
CA PHE A 155 8.60 15.41 14.59
C PHE A 155 8.96 14.07 15.23
N PHE A 156 10.06 13.44 14.86
CA PHE A 156 10.39 12.10 15.34
C PHE A 156 10.43 11.95 16.87
N THR A 157 10.64 13.04 17.60
CA THR A 157 10.60 13.09 19.07
C THR A 157 9.23 12.85 19.68
N HIS A 158 8.15 13.04 18.90
CA HIS A 158 6.77 12.85 19.35
C HIS A 158 6.26 11.42 19.12
N GLY A 159 7.12 10.52 18.70
CA GLY A 159 6.80 9.13 18.44
C GLY A 159 6.49 8.82 16.98
N SER A 160 6.93 7.66 16.53
CA SER A 160 6.94 7.25 15.13
C SER A 160 5.54 7.02 14.52
N PHE A 161 4.48 6.94 15.32
CA PHE A 161 3.15 6.53 14.88
C PHE A 161 2.04 7.51 15.21
N THR A 162 2.38 8.68 15.70
CA THR A 162 1.41 9.66 16.21
C THR A 162 0.72 10.47 15.12
N GLY A 163 1.39 10.76 14.01
CA GLY A 163 0.83 11.58 12.92
C GLY A 163 -0.44 11.01 12.28
N SER A 164 -1.27 11.90 11.70
CA SER A 164 -2.51 11.50 11.02
C SER A 164 -2.27 10.99 9.60
N PHE A 165 -1.31 11.53 8.87
CA PHE A 165 -1.12 11.30 7.44
C PHE A 165 -0.01 10.28 7.14
N PRO A 166 -0.26 9.27 6.29
CA PRO A 166 -1.54 8.83 5.74
C PRO A 166 -2.34 7.96 6.74
N SER A 167 -3.57 7.60 6.37
CA SER A 167 -4.45 6.79 7.24
C SER A 167 -4.11 5.30 7.20
N GLY A 168 -3.62 4.75 8.32
CA GLY A 168 -3.27 3.33 8.42
C GLY A 168 -4.47 2.38 8.28
N HIS A 169 -5.62 2.69 8.90
CA HIS A 169 -6.83 1.88 8.77
C HIS A 169 -7.37 1.89 7.33
N THR A 170 -7.34 3.05 6.66
CA THR A 170 -7.73 3.15 5.26
C THR A 170 -6.79 2.32 4.37
N ALA A 171 -5.49 2.33 4.65
CA ALA A 171 -4.52 1.49 3.93
C ALA A 171 -4.78 -0.01 4.19
N THR A 172 -5.10 -0.39 5.42
CA THR A 172 -5.49 -1.77 5.73
C THR A 172 -6.75 -2.18 4.95
N ALA A 173 -7.77 -1.32 4.88
CA ALA A 173 -8.95 -1.57 4.08
C ALA A 173 -8.64 -1.66 2.58
N ALA A 174 -7.70 -0.86 2.08
CA ALA A 174 -7.26 -0.87 0.68
C ALA A 174 -6.57 -2.20 0.26
N ILE A 175 -6.14 -3.05 1.20
CA ILE A 175 -5.71 -4.42 0.93
C ILE A 175 -6.79 -5.21 0.16
N ALA A 176 -8.07 -4.89 0.36
CA ALA A 176 -9.17 -5.49 -0.41
C ALA A 176 -9.01 -5.30 -1.93
N ILE A 177 -8.38 -4.20 -2.38
CA ILE A 177 -8.08 -3.94 -3.79
C ILE A 177 -7.12 -5.01 -4.35
N ILE A 178 -6.18 -5.51 -3.53
CA ILE A 178 -5.25 -6.58 -3.93
C ILE A 178 -6.04 -7.83 -4.33
N PHE A 179 -7.05 -8.22 -3.53
CA PHE A 179 -7.87 -9.38 -3.82
C PHE A 179 -8.71 -9.20 -5.08
N ALA A 180 -9.19 -7.99 -5.36
CA ALA A 180 -9.85 -7.67 -6.62
C ALA A 180 -8.93 -7.87 -7.84
N TYR A 181 -7.65 -7.46 -7.74
CA TYR A 181 -6.64 -7.72 -8.78
C TYR A 181 -6.36 -9.22 -8.95
N VAL A 182 -6.31 -9.98 -7.86
CA VAL A 182 -6.20 -11.46 -7.90
C VAL A 182 -7.38 -12.07 -8.65
N LEU A 183 -8.61 -11.62 -8.38
CA LEU A 183 -9.81 -12.06 -9.12
C LEU A 183 -9.74 -11.69 -10.60
N LEU A 184 -9.35 -10.46 -10.94
CA LEU A 184 -9.20 -10.01 -12.33
C LEU A 184 -8.17 -10.83 -13.11
N ALA A 185 -7.09 -11.27 -12.44
CA ALA A 185 -6.06 -12.12 -13.04
C ALA A 185 -6.50 -13.58 -13.17
N SER A 186 -7.30 -14.08 -12.22
CA SER A 186 -7.71 -15.49 -12.15
C SER A 186 -8.93 -15.80 -13.01
N LEU A 187 -9.78 -14.81 -13.28
CA LEU A 187 -11.05 -14.99 -13.98
C LEU A 187 -10.96 -14.53 -15.44
N ALA A 188 -11.46 -15.35 -16.36
CA ALA A 188 -11.46 -15.08 -17.78
C ALA A 188 -12.89 -14.92 -18.36
N GLY A 189 -13.01 -14.32 -19.55
CA GLY A 189 -14.26 -14.18 -20.27
C GLY A 189 -15.34 -13.43 -19.47
N ARG A 190 -16.56 -13.95 -19.50
CA ARG A 190 -17.69 -13.33 -18.79
C ARG A 190 -17.45 -13.18 -17.28
N ARG A 191 -16.68 -14.06 -16.64
CA ARG A 191 -16.45 -14.01 -15.18
C ARG A 191 -15.59 -12.83 -14.73
N ARG A 192 -14.95 -12.10 -15.63
CA ARG A 192 -14.17 -10.88 -15.27
C ARG A 192 -15.00 -9.79 -14.62
N TRP A 193 -16.33 -9.75 -14.84
CA TRP A 193 -17.20 -8.80 -14.15
C TRP A 193 -17.12 -8.94 -12.62
N ILE A 194 -16.94 -10.19 -12.11
CA ILE A 194 -16.76 -10.44 -10.66
C ILE A 194 -15.54 -9.68 -10.12
N GLY A 195 -14.43 -9.70 -10.87
CA GLY A 195 -13.23 -8.95 -10.48
C GLY A 195 -13.44 -7.43 -10.51
N TRP A 196 -14.17 -6.90 -11.51
CA TRP A 196 -14.52 -5.48 -11.56
C TRP A 196 -15.48 -5.06 -10.45
N THR A 197 -16.48 -5.87 -10.16
CA THR A 197 -17.38 -5.66 -9.01
C THR A 197 -16.59 -5.72 -7.70
N GLY A 198 -15.69 -6.70 -7.56
CA GLY A 198 -14.78 -6.80 -6.43
C GLY A 198 -13.93 -5.53 -6.25
N LEU A 199 -13.42 -4.96 -7.35
CA LEU A 199 -12.66 -3.71 -7.31
C LEU A 199 -13.54 -2.53 -6.85
N ALA A 200 -14.74 -2.39 -7.40
CA ALA A 200 -15.67 -1.33 -6.99
C ALA A 200 -16.04 -1.44 -5.50
N LEU A 201 -16.35 -2.66 -5.03
CA LEU A 201 -16.65 -2.92 -3.63
C LEU A 201 -15.44 -2.68 -2.71
N SER A 202 -14.23 -2.99 -3.15
CA SER A 202 -13.00 -2.74 -2.39
C SER A 202 -12.73 -1.24 -2.25
N VAL A 203 -12.92 -0.46 -3.30
CA VAL A 203 -12.80 1.01 -3.27
C VAL A 203 -13.87 1.60 -2.35
N LEU A 204 -15.11 1.14 -2.46
CA LEU A 204 -16.21 1.56 -1.59
C LEU A 204 -15.91 1.23 -0.11
N PHE A 205 -15.47 0.00 0.18
CA PHE A 205 -15.10 -0.41 1.53
C PHE A 205 -13.98 0.47 2.12
N THR A 206 -12.97 0.79 1.30
CA THR A 206 -11.87 1.67 1.70
C THR A 206 -12.36 3.09 1.99
N ALA A 207 -13.27 3.63 1.17
CA ALA A 207 -13.89 4.94 1.39
C ALA A 207 -14.74 4.97 2.66
N VAL A 208 -15.53 3.93 2.88
CA VAL A 208 -16.38 3.76 4.08
C VAL A 208 -15.54 3.66 5.36
N MET A 209 -14.42 2.92 5.32
CA MET A 209 -13.42 2.91 6.40
C MET A 209 -12.88 4.32 6.66
N GLY A 210 -12.55 5.06 5.60
CA GLY A 210 -12.08 6.44 5.72
C GLY A 210 -13.09 7.37 6.40
N ILE A 211 -14.37 7.28 6.04
CA ILE A 211 -15.45 8.04 6.68
C ILE A 211 -15.49 7.73 8.18
N ALA A 212 -15.41 6.48 8.58
CA ALA A 212 -15.38 6.09 9.99
C ALA A 212 -14.15 6.68 10.72
N ARG A 213 -12.99 6.80 10.04
CA ARG A 213 -11.80 7.44 10.62
C ARG A 213 -11.95 8.96 10.80
N MET A 214 -12.70 9.62 9.93
CA MET A 214 -13.06 11.03 10.10
C MET A 214 -14.08 11.21 11.24
N MET A 215 -15.09 10.35 11.33
CA MET A 215 -16.07 10.34 12.43
C MET A 215 -15.41 10.20 13.81
N SER A 216 -14.32 9.43 13.90
CA SER A 216 -13.56 9.29 15.16
C SER A 216 -12.50 10.39 15.38
N ALA A 217 -12.53 11.47 14.60
CA ALA A 217 -11.54 12.57 14.63
C ALA A 217 -10.08 12.10 14.62
N SER A 218 -9.80 10.97 13.94
CA SER A 218 -8.47 10.35 13.89
C SER A 218 -7.69 10.72 12.65
N HIS A 219 -8.39 11.01 11.53
CA HIS A 219 -7.82 11.31 10.23
C HIS A 219 -8.62 12.40 9.52
N TRP A 220 -7.93 13.19 8.69
CA TRP A 220 -8.51 14.19 7.82
C TRP A 220 -9.08 13.55 6.54
N LEU A 221 -9.99 14.24 5.86
CA LEU A 221 -10.53 13.80 4.57
C LEU A 221 -9.40 13.54 3.55
N THR A 222 -8.44 14.44 3.47
CA THR A 222 -7.31 14.32 2.55
C THR A 222 -6.35 13.18 2.93
N ASP A 223 -6.18 12.83 4.21
CA ASP A 223 -5.42 11.65 4.65
C ASP A 223 -6.00 10.36 4.07
N VAL A 224 -7.34 10.26 4.09
CA VAL A 224 -8.10 9.11 3.59
C VAL A 224 -8.02 9.02 2.07
N LEU A 225 -8.28 10.12 1.38
CA LEU A 225 -8.25 10.17 -0.08
C LEU A 225 -6.85 9.90 -0.65
N PHE A 226 -5.84 10.54 -0.07
CA PHE A 226 -4.46 10.28 -0.45
C PHE A 226 -4.11 8.81 -0.26
N THR A 227 -4.48 8.22 0.87
CA THR A 227 -4.23 6.80 1.14
C THR A 227 -4.90 5.91 0.10
N LEU A 228 -6.17 6.12 -0.19
CA LEU A 228 -6.92 5.32 -1.17
C LEU A 228 -6.22 5.33 -2.54
N PHE A 229 -5.92 6.51 -3.08
CA PHE A 229 -5.38 6.62 -4.44
C PHE A 229 -3.90 6.21 -4.52
N SER A 230 -3.09 6.53 -3.51
CA SER A 230 -1.68 6.12 -3.48
C SER A 230 -1.53 4.60 -3.31
N GLU A 231 -2.31 3.99 -2.42
CA GLU A 231 -2.33 2.53 -2.26
C GLU A 231 -2.79 1.83 -3.55
N TRP A 232 -3.85 2.32 -4.17
CA TRP A 232 -4.32 1.76 -5.45
C TRP A 232 -3.26 1.88 -6.54
N ALA A 233 -2.61 3.04 -6.69
CA ALA A 233 -1.54 3.24 -7.65
C ALA A 233 -0.34 2.32 -7.38
N LEU A 234 0.08 2.17 -6.11
CA LEU A 234 1.17 1.27 -5.72
C LEU A 234 0.84 -0.20 -6.01
N ILE A 235 -0.36 -0.66 -5.65
CA ILE A 235 -0.85 -2.02 -5.94
C ILE A 235 -0.81 -2.25 -7.47
N HIS A 236 -1.28 -1.28 -8.26
CA HIS A 236 -1.26 -1.34 -9.71
C HIS A 236 0.17 -1.45 -10.27
N ILE A 237 1.09 -0.63 -9.76
CA ILE A 237 2.51 -0.67 -10.14
C ILE A 237 3.13 -2.04 -9.81
N ILE A 238 2.88 -2.56 -8.60
CA ILE A 238 3.40 -3.87 -8.20
C ILE A 238 2.86 -4.96 -9.12
N PHE A 239 1.57 -4.93 -9.44
CA PHE A 239 0.91 -5.93 -10.28
C PHE A 239 1.46 -5.96 -11.71
N PHE A 240 1.52 -4.79 -12.37
CA PHE A 240 1.86 -4.71 -13.79
C PHE A 240 3.34 -4.49 -14.07
N ARG A 241 4.06 -3.75 -13.20
CA ARG A 241 5.45 -3.31 -13.48
C ARG A 241 6.50 -4.09 -12.70
N VAL A 242 6.25 -4.35 -11.42
CA VAL A 242 7.24 -5.01 -10.56
C VAL A 242 7.17 -6.52 -10.73
N LEU A 243 5.99 -7.10 -10.52
CA LEU A 243 5.80 -8.55 -10.59
C LEU A 243 5.35 -9.03 -11.96
N LYS A 244 4.80 -8.15 -12.82
CA LYS A 244 4.34 -8.50 -14.17
C LYS A 244 3.41 -9.72 -14.13
N ILE A 245 2.38 -9.66 -13.29
CA ILE A 245 1.48 -10.80 -13.04
C ILE A 245 0.77 -11.30 -14.32
N PRO A 246 0.25 -10.41 -15.22
CA PRO A 246 -0.39 -10.87 -16.46
C PRO A 246 0.56 -11.69 -17.34
N GLU A 247 1.81 -11.27 -17.47
CA GLU A 247 2.83 -11.96 -18.27
C GLU A 247 3.19 -13.31 -17.66
N GLN A 248 3.30 -13.39 -16.32
CA GLN A 248 3.56 -14.66 -15.63
C GLN A 248 2.40 -15.66 -15.83
N GLN A 249 1.15 -15.17 -15.72
CA GLN A 249 -0.03 -16.00 -15.93
C GLN A 249 -0.13 -16.49 -17.39
N GLU A 250 0.18 -15.62 -18.36
CA GLU A 250 0.22 -15.97 -19.77
C GLU A 250 1.33 -16.99 -20.08
N TYR A 251 2.52 -16.78 -19.51
CA TYR A 251 3.61 -17.74 -19.62
C TYR A 251 3.23 -19.12 -19.10
N PHE A 252 2.58 -19.17 -17.91
CA PHE A 252 2.11 -20.43 -17.34
C PHE A 252 1.06 -21.11 -18.24
N ARG A 253 0.12 -20.36 -18.79
CA ARG A 253 -0.90 -20.91 -19.69
C ARG A 253 -0.30 -21.54 -20.95
N ARG A 254 0.75 -20.91 -21.50
CA ARG A 254 1.42 -21.40 -22.74
C ARG A 254 2.34 -22.59 -22.51
N HIS A 255 3.01 -22.64 -21.37
CA HIS A 255 4.10 -23.61 -21.15
C HIS A 255 3.78 -24.67 -20.09
N GLY A 256 2.66 -24.56 -19.36
CA GLY A 256 2.27 -25.48 -18.27
C GLY A 256 3.23 -25.44 -17.06
N ARG A 257 4.16 -24.51 -17.03
CA ARG A 257 5.17 -24.35 -15.95
C ARG A 257 5.36 -22.87 -15.61
N PRO A 258 5.72 -22.54 -14.35
CA PRO A 258 6.00 -21.17 -14.00
C PRO A 258 7.27 -20.67 -14.68
N GLN A 259 7.30 -19.37 -14.91
CA GLN A 259 8.51 -18.71 -15.39
C GLN A 259 9.65 -18.85 -14.39
N ALA A 260 10.86 -19.08 -14.87
CA ALA A 260 12.03 -19.17 -14.01
C ALA A 260 12.32 -17.81 -13.37
N ARG A 261 12.21 -17.73 -12.06
CA ARG A 261 12.57 -16.55 -11.26
C ARG A 261 13.54 -16.96 -10.15
N PRO A 262 14.40 -16.03 -9.69
CA PRO A 262 15.22 -16.26 -8.51
C PRO A 262 14.40 -16.75 -7.34
N LEU A 263 14.96 -17.60 -6.51
CA LEU A 263 14.32 -18.09 -5.30
C LEU A 263 13.95 -16.89 -4.41
N PHE A 264 12.71 -16.89 -3.91
CA PHE A 264 12.20 -15.81 -3.06
C PHE A 264 12.33 -14.40 -3.68
N PHE A 265 12.09 -14.29 -5.00
CA PHE A 265 12.20 -13.01 -5.71
C PHE A 265 11.37 -11.90 -5.04
N GLU A 266 10.12 -12.19 -4.70
CA GLU A 266 9.19 -11.26 -4.06
C GLU A 266 9.71 -10.83 -2.68
N LEU A 267 10.22 -11.78 -1.89
CA LEU A 267 10.84 -11.50 -0.59
C LEU A 267 12.08 -10.62 -0.74
N ARG A 268 12.92 -10.91 -1.74
CA ARG A 268 14.11 -10.09 -2.02
C ARG A 268 13.75 -8.65 -2.35
N ILE A 269 12.75 -8.43 -3.21
CA ILE A 269 12.28 -7.07 -3.51
C ILE A 269 11.68 -6.42 -2.27
N GLY A 270 10.87 -7.13 -1.50
CA GLY A 270 10.32 -6.63 -0.23
C GLY A 270 11.40 -6.21 0.77
N LEU A 271 12.46 -7.00 0.91
CA LEU A 271 13.61 -6.65 1.76
C LEU A 271 14.38 -5.43 1.25
N LEU A 272 14.55 -5.30 -0.07
CA LEU A 272 15.19 -4.11 -0.65
C LEU A 272 14.35 -2.85 -0.42
N LEU A 273 13.02 -2.95 -0.49
CA LEU A 273 12.10 -1.85 -0.16
C LEU A 273 12.16 -1.52 1.33
N LEU A 274 12.20 -2.52 2.21
CA LEU A 274 12.38 -2.31 3.65
C LEU A 274 13.68 -1.56 3.94
N LEU A 275 14.78 -1.94 3.31
CA LEU A 275 16.08 -1.29 3.47
C LEU A 275 16.14 0.10 2.81
N LEU A 276 15.29 0.40 1.83
CA LEU A 276 15.14 1.73 1.25
C LEU A 276 14.51 2.72 2.24
N CYS A 277 13.52 2.28 3.02
CA CYS A 277 12.76 3.16 3.91
C CYS A 277 13.61 3.99 4.90
N PRO A 278 14.62 3.44 5.60
CA PRO A 278 15.49 4.22 6.49
C PRO A 278 16.23 5.35 5.76
N GLY A 279 16.66 5.11 4.51
CA GLY A 279 17.32 6.15 3.72
C GLY A 279 16.39 7.29 3.36
N VAL A 280 15.18 6.97 2.91
CA VAL A 280 14.14 7.97 2.60
C VAL A 280 13.74 8.73 3.86
N TRP A 281 13.55 8.02 4.97
CA TRP A 281 13.24 8.63 6.26
C TRP A 281 14.35 9.57 6.72
N ALA A 282 15.62 9.14 6.71
CA ALA A 282 16.75 9.94 7.11
C ALA A 282 16.91 11.20 6.23
N PHE A 283 16.78 11.04 4.91
CA PHE A 283 16.83 12.16 3.98
C PHE A 283 15.74 13.21 4.30
N CYS A 284 14.49 12.80 4.42
CA CYS A 284 13.37 13.71 4.68
C CYS A 284 13.42 14.32 6.08
N THR A 285 13.81 13.53 7.10
CA THR A 285 13.96 14.01 8.48
C THR A 285 15.09 15.04 8.57
N GLY A 286 16.21 14.79 7.90
CA GLY A 286 17.29 15.75 7.79
C GLY A 286 16.83 17.07 7.20
N LEU A 287 16.13 17.07 6.07
CA LEU A 287 15.58 18.29 5.46
C LEU A 287 14.60 19.02 6.38
N ARG A 288 13.71 18.28 7.04
CA ARG A 288 12.73 18.87 7.97
C ARG A 288 13.35 19.46 9.22
N SER A 289 14.50 18.95 9.67
CA SER A 289 15.14 19.40 10.91
C SER A 289 15.49 20.88 10.91
N TYR A 290 15.65 21.47 9.73
CA TYR A 290 15.88 22.92 9.59
C TYR A 290 14.73 23.77 10.14
N SER A 291 13.50 23.24 10.06
CA SER A 291 12.29 23.95 10.54
C SER A 291 12.04 23.74 12.05
N PHE A 292 12.88 23.00 12.76
CA PHE A 292 12.72 22.70 14.19
C PHE A 292 13.92 23.25 14.98
N GLU A 293 13.65 24.18 15.88
CA GLU A 293 14.67 24.78 16.72
C GLU A 293 15.45 23.74 17.54
N GLY A 294 16.76 23.87 17.58
CA GLY A 294 17.65 22.93 18.27
C GLY A 294 17.93 21.61 17.54
N TRP A 295 17.33 21.36 16.38
CA TRP A 295 17.48 20.09 15.67
C TRP A 295 18.19 20.21 14.31
N SER A 296 18.68 21.40 13.94
CA SER A 296 19.37 21.67 12.67
C SER A 296 20.60 20.79 12.41
N TRP A 297 21.25 20.26 13.46
CA TRP A 297 22.35 19.31 13.34
C TRP A 297 21.98 18.01 12.62
N LEU A 298 20.67 17.63 12.62
CA LEU A 298 20.18 16.47 11.88
C LEU A 298 20.21 16.67 10.35
N LEU A 299 20.49 17.90 9.85
CA LEU A 299 20.73 18.11 8.42
C LEU A 299 21.84 17.20 7.88
N ALA A 300 22.77 16.76 8.73
CA ALA A 300 23.80 15.77 8.36
C ALA A 300 23.22 14.42 7.90
N LEU A 301 21.98 14.09 8.29
CA LEU A 301 21.30 12.89 7.82
C LEU A 301 20.88 12.98 6.35
N THR A 302 20.73 14.19 5.79
CA THR A 302 20.28 14.41 4.41
C THR A 302 21.19 13.72 3.37
N PRO A 303 22.51 14.01 3.31
CA PRO A 303 23.39 13.36 2.34
C PRO A 303 23.52 11.85 2.59
N VAL A 304 23.56 11.41 3.86
CA VAL A 304 23.62 9.99 4.21
C VAL A 304 22.36 9.25 3.76
N GLY A 305 21.19 9.80 4.07
CA GLY A 305 19.91 9.23 3.67
C GLY A 305 19.75 9.17 2.14
N LEU A 306 20.17 10.24 1.42
CA LEU A 306 20.15 10.28 -0.02
C LEU A 306 21.05 9.19 -0.63
N ALA A 307 22.31 9.08 -0.18
CA ALA A 307 23.24 8.07 -0.67
C ALA A 307 22.71 6.65 -0.43
N TRP A 308 22.17 6.39 0.75
CA TRP A 308 21.54 5.13 1.12
C TRP A 308 20.33 4.80 0.22
N ALA A 309 19.42 5.77 0.06
CA ALA A 309 18.24 5.60 -0.78
C ALA A 309 18.62 5.32 -2.24
N LEU A 310 19.56 6.07 -2.81
CA LEU A 310 20.04 5.85 -4.18
C LEU A 310 20.71 4.48 -4.35
N PHE A 311 21.48 4.02 -3.36
CA PHE A 311 22.08 2.68 -3.39
C PHE A 311 21.01 1.58 -3.49
N PHE A 312 19.97 1.63 -2.63
CA PHE A 312 18.92 0.60 -2.65
C PHE A 312 17.98 0.73 -3.86
N LEU A 313 17.68 1.93 -4.33
CA LEU A 313 16.96 2.13 -5.60
C LEU A 313 17.70 1.50 -6.77
N ARG A 314 19.03 1.68 -6.84
CA ARG A 314 19.86 1.01 -7.85
C ARG A 314 19.80 -0.51 -7.72
N ARG A 315 19.85 -1.06 -6.51
CA ARG A 315 19.72 -2.51 -6.27
C ARG A 315 18.36 -3.05 -6.69
N ILE A 316 17.27 -2.34 -6.38
CA ILE A 316 15.91 -2.69 -6.82
C ILE A 316 15.85 -2.68 -8.35
N ARG A 317 16.32 -1.61 -9.00
CA ARG A 317 16.35 -1.51 -10.46
C ARG A 317 17.11 -2.68 -11.10
N LEU A 318 18.28 -3.03 -10.60
CA LEU A 318 19.06 -4.16 -11.10
C LEU A 318 18.30 -5.48 -10.89
N ALA A 319 17.69 -5.70 -9.71
CA ALA A 319 16.91 -6.90 -9.45
C ALA A 319 15.72 -7.05 -10.41
N LEU A 320 15.08 -5.93 -10.81
CA LEU A 320 13.98 -5.94 -11.78
C LEU A 320 14.46 -6.14 -13.23
N LEU A 321 15.61 -5.57 -13.61
CA LEU A 321 16.17 -5.71 -14.96
C LEU A 321 16.65 -7.14 -15.25
N PHE A 322 17.26 -7.79 -14.27
CA PHE A 322 17.76 -9.18 -14.39
C PHE A 322 16.70 -10.24 -14.05
N SER A 323 15.46 -9.82 -13.78
CA SER A 323 14.34 -10.76 -13.72
C SER A 323 13.85 -11.00 -15.14
N PRO A 324 13.85 -12.23 -15.66
CA PRO A 324 13.24 -12.50 -16.95
C PRO A 324 11.78 -11.99 -16.94
N PRO A 325 11.33 -11.44 -18.07
CA PRO A 325 9.98 -10.90 -18.22
C PRO A 325 8.92 -11.94 -17.92
#